data_9f7896fd07af003d87681e0219a6519a
#
_entry.id   9f7896fd07af003d87681e0219a6519a
#
_cell.length_a   1.000
_cell.length_b   1.000
_cell.length_c   1.000
_cell.angle_alpha   90.00
_cell.angle_beta   90.00
_cell.angle_gamma   90.00
#
_symmetry.space_group_name_H-M   'P 1'
#
loop_
_entity.id
_entity.type
_entity.pdbx_description
1 polymer ?
#
loop_
_entity_poly.entity_id
_entity_poly.type
_entity_poly.pdbx_seq_one_letter_code
_entity_poly.pdbx_strand_id
1 'polypeptide(L)'
;MKPLNERVAISIRLMLADGRRITTGTVAEHAGVSAPTAYNALRALVEAGKLDHVGAGRGAHFRPVQPVLAHFTEQRECLSESEIWDRLARIPAVKGLKANVRDVLHIGLTEIVNNAIDHSLGKVVEISLFRSDGGTIAFDVKDDGIGIFESVMRKGGLKTPFEAIAELQKGKVTTMPEQHSGEGIFFTSKMADRMSIESHGVRWLIDNADTNDQSVGQISPGTNGTRVRFRIGVTSDRMAEAVYGAFTSGENPQAFTKTRTAIRLFRDGNRIVSRSEAKRLLLGLEKFREVELDFSGIDGVGQGFADEVFRVWQRDHPDTQLIITNANRAVQFMISRARATQVVSPNGSRSAEQFGQIIVSDSVAPRRTSTQAPSTTIQASTGEIAPPTEAGRVK
;
A
#
# COMPACT_ATOMS: atom_id res chain seq x y z
N MET A 1 -1.87 17.22 -37.57
CA MET A 1 -1.28 17.11 -36.19
C MET A 1 -0.22 16.01 -36.19
N LYS A 2 1.03 16.31 -35.86
CA LYS A 2 2.02 15.24 -35.67
C LYS A 2 1.54 14.34 -34.52
N PRO A 3 1.58 13.01 -34.66
CA PRO A 3 1.21 12.14 -33.56
C PRO A 3 2.09 12.48 -32.35
N LEU A 4 1.50 12.49 -31.15
CA LEU A 4 2.21 12.66 -29.91
C LEU A 4 3.35 11.66 -29.91
N ASN A 5 4.58 12.14 -29.65
CA ASN A 5 5.72 11.24 -29.67
C ASN A 5 5.42 10.06 -28.72
N GLU A 6 5.33 8.87 -29.28
CA GLU A 6 4.91 7.65 -28.57
C GLU A 6 5.77 7.37 -27.33
N ARG A 7 7.06 7.69 -27.41
CA ARG A 7 7.98 7.60 -26.25
C ARG A 7 7.54 8.50 -25.10
N VAL A 8 7.11 9.74 -25.39
CA VAL A 8 6.65 10.69 -24.38
C VAL A 8 5.37 10.18 -23.74
N ALA A 9 4.43 9.65 -24.54
CA ALA A 9 3.18 9.10 -24.03
C ALA A 9 3.41 7.89 -23.11
N ILE A 10 4.30 6.99 -23.51
CA ILE A 10 4.71 5.83 -22.69
C ILE A 10 5.37 6.31 -21.40
N SER A 11 6.32 7.24 -21.49
CA SER A 11 7.02 7.78 -20.33
C SER A 11 6.08 8.43 -19.32
N ILE A 12 5.12 9.23 -19.79
CA ILE A 12 4.11 9.85 -18.91
C ILE A 12 3.26 8.77 -18.22
N ARG A 13 2.82 7.72 -18.93
CA ARG A 13 2.05 6.62 -18.33
C ARG A 13 2.84 5.89 -17.26
N LEU A 14 4.10 5.56 -17.51
CA LEU A 14 4.98 4.89 -16.55
C LEU A 14 5.22 5.77 -15.31
N MET A 15 5.54 7.06 -15.51
CA MET A 15 5.73 7.99 -14.41
C MET A 15 4.47 8.19 -13.56
N LEU A 16 3.29 8.15 -14.19
CA LEU A 16 1.99 8.20 -13.49
C LEU A 16 1.73 6.93 -12.69
N ALA A 17 2.08 5.78 -13.25
CA ALA A 17 1.99 4.50 -12.54
C ALA A 17 2.90 4.47 -11.31
N ASP A 18 4.13 4.99 -11.45
CA ASP A 18 5.12 5.08 -10.37
C ASP A 18 4.84 6.22 -9.36
N GLY A 19 3.77 6.98 -9.54
CA GLY A 19 3.46 8.14 -8.67
C GLY A 19 4.48 9.27 -8.75
N ARG A 20 5.33 9.28 -9.78
CA ARG A 20 6.37 10.29 -9.97
C ARG A 20 5.77 11.62 -10.37
N ARG A 21 6.41 12.69 -9.92
CA ARG A 21 6.04 14.05 -10.30
C ARG A 21 6.34 14.29 -11.78
N ILE A 22 5.32 14.67 -12.55
CA ILE A 22 5.47 14.97 -13.97
C ILE A 22 5.87 16.44 -14.11
N THR A 23 7.08 16.67 -14.58
CA THR A 23 7.59 17.99 -14.98
C THR A 23 8.15 17.88 -16.39
N THR A 24 8.38 19.02 -17.05
CA THR A 24 9.02 19.01 -18.36
C THR A 24 10.39 18.31 -18.32
N GLY A 25 11.17 18.57 -17.27
CA GLY A 25 12.50 17.97 -17.11
C GLY A 25 12.45 16.47 -16.91
N THR A 26 11.61 15.99 -15.99
CA THR A 26 11.50 14.55 -15.70
C THR A 26 10.94 13.76 -16.89
N VAL A 27 10.03 14.34 -17.66
CA VAL A 27 9.53 13.71 -18.90
C VAL A 27 10.58 13.71 -20.00
N ALA A 28 11.34 14.79 -20.16
CA ALA A 28 12.39 14.88 -21.15
C ALA A 28 13.49 13.82 -20.90
N GLU A 29 13.93 13.70 -19.65
CA GLU A 29 14.92 12.72 -19.21
C GLU A 29 14.42 11.28 -19.42
N HIS A 30 13.24 10.95 -18.91
CA HIS A 30 12.68 9.59 -18.97
C HIS A 30 12.35 9.14 -20.41
N ALA A 31 11.85 10.04 -21.25
CA ALA A 31 11.51 9.75 -22.65
C ALA A 31 12.73 9.82 -23.59
N GLY A 32 13.88 10.34 -23.14
CA GLY A 32 15.05 10.58 -23.98
C GLY A 32 14.78 11.60 -25.09
N VAL A 33 14.04 12.68 -24.78
CA VAL A 33 13.71 13.75 -25.74
C VAL A 33 14.16 15.12 -25.22
N SER A 34 14.20 16.12 -26.10
CA SER A 34 14.53 17.48 -25.67
C SER A 34 13.43 18.08 -24.77
N ALA A 35 13.82 19.01 -23.88
CA ALA A 35 12.88 19.70 -23.02
C ALA A 35 11.75 20.45 -23.81
N PRO A 36 12.04 21.13 -24.94
CA PRO A 36 10.97 21.70 -25.78
C PRO A 36 9.99 20.64 -26.32
N THR A 37 10.47 19.46 -26.72
CA THR A 37 9.63 18.35 -27.19
C THR A 37 8.72 17.84 -26.07
N ALA A 38 9.28 17.61 -24.88
CA ALA A 38 8.51 17.21 -23.71
C ALA A 38 7.45 18.26 -23.34
N TYR A 39 7.83 19.55 -23.31
CA TYR A 39 6.93 20.65 -23.01
C TYR A 39 5.76 20.73 -24.01
N ASN A 40 6.03 20.67 -25.31
CA ASN A 40 4.99 20.71 -26.33
C ASN A 40 4.01 19.52 -26.22
N ALA A 41 4.53 18.34 -25.89
CA ALA A 41 3.69 17.16 -25.66
C ALA A 41 2.82 17.31 -24.40
N LEU A 42 3.38 17.80 -23.30
CA LEU A 42 2.66 18.06 -22.07
C LEU A 42 1.59 19.14 -22.27
N ARG A 43 1.94 20.23 -22.98
CA ARG A 43 0.99 21.29 -23.32
C ARG A 43 -0.17 20.78 -24.19
N ALA A 44 0.11 19.96 -25.19
CA ALA A 44 -0.96 19.33 -25.99
C ALA A 44 -1.91 18.46 -25.16
N LEU A 45 -1.38 17.77 -24.12
CA LEU A 45 -2.22 17.02 -23.19
C LEU A 45 -3.04 17.93 -22.27
N VAL A 46 -2.52 19.09 -21.88
CA VAL A 46 -3.30 20.10 -21.15
C VAL A 46 -4.40 20.69 -22.01
N GLU A 47 -4.10 21.07 -23.25
CA GLU A 47 -5.08 21.56 -24.22
C GLU A 47 -6.16 20.51 -24.55
N ALA A 48 -5.81 19.22 -24.53
CA ALA A 48 -6.74 18.10 -24.67
C ALA A 48 -7.52 17.76 -23.40
N GLY A 49 -7.35 18.52 -22.30
CA GLY A 49 -7.99 18.27 -21.00
C GLY A 49 -7.57 16.98 -20.30
N LYS A 50 -6.41 16.40 -20.66
CA LYS A 50 -5.89 15.16 -20.05
C LYS A 50 -4.94 15.41 -18.90
N LEU A 51 -4.31 16.55 -18.87
CA LEU A 51 -3.44 17.01 -17.78
C LEU A 51 -3.84 18.42 -17.32
N ASP A 52 -3.67 18.69 -16.04
CA ASP A 52 -3.64 20.04 -15.47
C ASP A 52 -2.20 20.48 -15.27
N HIS A 53 -1.92 21.76 -15.55
CA HIS A 53 -0.68 22.42 -15.16
C HIS A 53 -0.88 23.06 -13.78
N VAL A 54 -0.11 22.65 -12.78
CA VAL A 54 -0.24 23.08 -11.39
C VAL A 54 0.99 23.84 -10.95
N GLY A 55 0.77 25.02 -10.35
CA GLY A 55 1.83 25.87 -9.80
C GLY A 55 2.59 26.67 -10.84
N ALA A 56 3.59 27.42 -10.38
CA ALA A 56 4.46 28.27 -11.18
C ALA A 56 5.94 28.12 -10.77
N GLY A 57 6.86 28.50 -11.65
CA GLY A 57 8.30 28.46 -11.40
C GLY A 57 8.82 27.06 -11.10
N ARG A 58 9.76 26.94 -10.16
CA ARG A 58 10.40 25.64 -9.80
C ARG A 58 9.41 24.62 -9.22
N GLY A 59 8.26 25.07 -8.75
CA GLY A 59 7.19 24.22 -8.21
C GLY A 59 6.21 23.70 -9.27
N ALA A 60 6.27 24.16 -10.51
CA ALA A 60 5.34 23.78 -11.57
C ALA A 60 5.45 22.29 -11.93
N HIS A 61 4.30 21.65 -12.08
CA HIS A 61 4.20 20.25 -12.49
C HIS A 61 2.87 19.99 -13.20
N PHE A 62 2.77 18.83 -13.82
CA PHE A 62 1.55 18.38 -14.47
C PHE A 62 0.92 17.24 -13.67
N ARG A 63 -0.39 17.17 -13.66
CA ARG A 63 -1.14 16.06 -13.06
C ARG A 63 -2.26 15.61 -14.02
N PRO A 64 -2.67 14.35 -13.99
CA PRO A 64 -3.83 13.90 -14.75
C PRO A 64 -5.09 14.63 -14.31
N VAL A 65 -5.88 15.09 -15.29
CA VAL A 65 -7.26 15.46 -15.05
C VAL A 65 -8.02 14.16 -14.81
N GLN A 66 -8.55 13.99 -13.61
CA GLN A 66 -9.43 12.87 -13.28
C GLN A 66 -10.88 13.40 -13.39
N PRO A 67 -11.70 12.89 -14.32
CA PRO A 67 -13.10 13.29 -14.37
C PRO A 67 -13.76 13.03 -13.03
N VAL A 68 -14.32 14.08 -12.43
CA VAL A 68 -15.12 13.97 -11.21
C VAL A 68 -16.48 13.43 -11.62
N LEU A 69 -16.83 12.24 -11.16
CA LEU A 69 -18.12 11.59 -11.43
C LEU A 69 -19.19 12.06 -10.46
N ALA A 70 -18.81 12.38 -9.23
CA ALA A 70 -19.66 12.95 -8.20
C ALA A 70 -18.83 13.74 -7.19
N HIS A 71 -19.45 14.76 -6.61
CA HIS A 71 -18.89 15.52 -5.50
C HIS A 71 -20.01 15.91 -4.55
N PHE A 72 -19.80 15.67 -3.25
CA PHE A 72 -20.72 16.00 -2.18
C PHE A 72 -19.96 16.77 -1.09
N THR A 73 -20.64 17.75 -0.50
CA THR A 73 -20.19 18.47 0.68
C THR A 73 -21.33 18.44 1.67
N GLU A 74 -21.14 17.73 2.77
CA GLU A 74 -22.20 17.47 3.75
C GLU A 74 -21.74 17.94 5.14
N GLN A 75 -22.71 18.35 5.96
CA GLN A 75 -22.46 18.56 7.38
C GLN A 75 -22.27 17.19 8.05
N ARG A 76 -21.20 17.04 8.82
CA ARG A 76 -20.87 15.76 9.49
C ARG A 76 -22.04 15.17 10.28
N GLU A 77 -22.81 16.03 10.96
CA GLU A 77 -23.96 15.62 11.80
C GLU A 77 -25.15 15.07 11.00
N CYS A 78 -25.23 15.40 9.70
CA CYS A 78 -26.27 14.96 8.78
C CYS A 78 -25.77 13.87 7.83
N LEU A 79 -24.51 13.45 7.95
CA LEU A 79 -23.90 12.52 7.03
C LEU A 79 -24.29 11.09 7.38
N SER A 80 -24.72 10.32 6.38
CA SER A 80 -24.98 8.89 6.44
C SER A 80 -24.18 8.20 5.35
N GLU A 81 -23.34 7.24 5.74
CA GLU A 81 -22.50 6.46 4.82
C GLU A 81 -23.37 5.65 3.83
N SER A 82 -24.49 5.13 4.28
CA SER A 82 -25.42 4.37 3.44
C SER A 82 -26.09 5.25 2.38
N GLU A 83 -26.51 6.47 2.73
CA GLU A 83 -27.09 7.41 1.78
C GLU A 83 -26.05 7.86 0.73
N ILE A 84 -24.82 8.11 1.14
CA ILE A 84 -23.72 8.43 0.21
C ILE A 84 -23.48 7.27 -0.74
N TRP A 85 -23.42 6.04 -0.22
CA TRP A 85 -23.27 4.87 -1.08
C TRP A 85 -24.41 4.72 -2.06
N ASP A 86 -25.66 4.85 -1.63
CA ASP A 86 -26.84 4.75 -2.49
C ASP A 86 -26.84 5.77 -3.62
N ARG A 87 -26.36 6.99 -3.36
CA ARG A 87 -26.19 8.03 -4.38
C ARG A 87 -25.10 7.62 -5.39
N LEU A 88 -23.95 7.14 -4.93
CA LEU A 88 -22.83 6.72 -5.77
C LEU A 88 -23.13 5.45 -6.57
N ALA A 89 -23.81 4.47 -5.97
CA ALA A 89 -24.17 3.21 -6.62
C ALA A 89 -25.09 3.38 -7.83
N ARG A 90 -25.82 4.51 -7.92
CA ARG A 90 -26.69 4.85 -9.08
C ARG A 90 -25.90 5.37 -10.27
N ILE A 91 -24.65 5.78 -10.08
CA ILE A 91 -23.80 6.31 -11.17
C ILE A 91 -23.48 5.18 -12.17
N PRO A 92 -23.68 5.38 -13.48
CA PRO A 92 -23.45 4.33 -14.49
C PRO A 92 -22.04 3.71 -14.40
N ALA A 93 -21.03 4.52 -14.11
CA ALA A 93 -19.65 4.08 -13.95
C ALA A 93 -19.45 3.14 -12.77
N VAL A 94 -20.24 3.26 -11.69
CA VAL A 94 -20.22 2.36 -10.52
C VAL A 94 -21.06 1.12 -10.79
N LYS A 95 -22.23 1.27 -11.41
CA LYS A 95 -23.08 0.13 -11.80
C LYS A 95 -22.37 -0.85 -12.73
N GLY A 96 -21.53 -0.35 -13.63
CA GLY A 96 -20.78 -1.15 -14.61
C GLY A 96 -19.50 -1.80 -14.07
N LEU A 97 -19.19 -1.67 -12.77
CA LEU A 97 -18.02 -2.33 -12.15
C LEU A 97 -18.29 -3.82 -12.00
N LYS A 98 -17.20 -4.63 -11.99
CA LYS A 98 -17.25 -6.01 -11.51
C LYS A 98 -17.81 -6.03 -10.07
N ALA A 99 -18.54 -7.09 -9.69
CA ALA A 99 -19.15 -7.21 -8.38
C ALA A 99 -18.13 -7.03 -7.25
N ASN A 100 -17.01 -7.76 -7.31
CA ASN A 100 -15.95 -7.66 -6.32
C ASN A 100 -15.34 -6.23 -6.19
N VAL A 101 -15.16 -5.53 -7.30
CA VAL A 101 -14.63 -4.15 -7.28
C VAL A 101 -15.64 -3.19 -6.65
N ARG A 102 -16.93 -3.39 -6.95
CA ARG A 102 -18.02 -2.60 -6.35
C ARG A 102 -18.13 -2.85 -4.85
N ASP A 103 -18.00 -4.10 -4.41
CA ASP A 103 -18.07 -4.48 -3.00
C ASP A 103 -16.87 -3.90 -2.22
N VAL A 104 -15.66 -4.01 -2.76
CA VAL A 104 -14.47 -3.38 -2.19
C VAL A 104 -14.58 -1.86 -2.13
N LEU A 105 -15.13 -1.23 -3.18
CA LEU A 105 -15.36 0.22 -3.21
C LEU A 105 -16.39 0.64 -2.15
N HIS A 106 -17.47 -0.14 -1.99
CA HIS A 106 -18.51 0.08 -0.99
C HIS A 106 -17.94 0.00 0.42
N ILE A 107 -17.31 -1.12 0.77
CA ILE A 107 -16.71 -1.33 2.10
C ILE A 107 -15.72 -0.21 2.40
N GLY A 108 -14.79 0.07 1.47
CA GLY A 108 -13.78 1.11 1.68
C GLY A 108 -14.38 2.50 1.87
N LEU A 109 -15.40 2.87 1.09
CA LEU A 109 -16.06 4.17 1.23
C LEU A 109 -16.78 4.28 2.59
N THR A 110 -17.57 3.27 2.93
CA THR A 110 -18.36 3.23 4.18
C THR A 110 -17.44 3.38 5.39
N GLU A 111 -16.35 2.62 5.45
CA GLU A 111 -15.37 2.69 6.54
C GLU A 111 -14.71 4.08 6.65
N ILE A 112 -14.33 4.69 5.54
CA ILE A 112 -13.68 6.00 5.58
C ILE A 112 -14.67 7.12 5.90
N VAL A 113 -15.91 7.02 5.44
CA VAL A 113 -16.98 7.98 5.80
C VAL A 113 -17.32 7.86 7.29
N ASN A 114 -17.46 6.65 7.82
CA ASN A 114 -17.67 6.41 9.25
C ASN A 114 -16.53 6.97 10.10
N ASN A 115 -15.28 6.79 9.68
CA ASN A 115 -14.14 7.40 10.36
C ASN A 115 -14.23 8.94 10.39
N ALA A 116 -14.72 9.57 9.33
CA ALA A 116 -14.94 11.00 9.32
C ALA A 116 -16.08 11.44 10.24
N ILE A 117 -17.16 10.67 10.32
CA ILE A 117 -18.30 10.92 11.22
C ILE A 117 -17.87 10.81 12.69
N ASP A 118 -17.22 9.71 13.05
CA ASP A 118 -17.01 9.33 14.45
C ASP A 118 -15.76 9.96 15.08
N HIS A 119 -14.72 10.21 14.27
CA HIS A 119 -13.40 10.54 14.79
C HIS A 119 -12.86 11.90 14.37
N SER A 120 -13.43 12.57 13.36
CA SER A 120 -12.85 13.81 12.85
C SER A 120 -13.00 15.00 13.83
N LEU A 121 -14.10 15.07 14.56
CA LEU A 121 -14.52 16.24 15.32
C LEU A 121 -14.65 17.50 14.44
N GLY A 122 -14.69 17.33 13.12
CA GLY A 122 -14.90 18.39 12.15
C GLY A 122 -16.39 18.74 11.99
N LYS A 123 -16.65 19.68 11.11
CA LYS A 123 -18.01 20.13 10.78
C LYS A 123 -18.46 19.67 9.41
N VAL A 124 -17.52 19.59 8.47
CA VAL A 124 -17.81 19.35 7.05
C VAL A 124 -17.00 18.17 6.54
N VAL A 125 -17.65 17.32 5.74
CA VAL A 125 -17.02 16.23 5.02
C VAL A 125 -17.26 16.41 3.52
N GLU A 126 -16.18 16.43 2.76
CA GLU A 126 -16.17 16.47 1.30
C GLU A 126 -15.92 15.07 0.75
N ILE A 127 -16.77 14.58 -0.14
CA ILE A 127 -16.66 13.26 -0.76
C ILE A 127 -16.65 13.42 -2.27
N SER A 128 -15.66 12.87 -2.95
CA SER A 128 -15.55 12.95 -4.40
C SER A 128 -15.27 11.57 -4.98
N LEU A 129 -15.93 11.24 -6.07
CA LEU A 129 -15.69 10.04 -6.87
C LEU A 129 -15.04 10.42 -8.19
N PHE A 130 -14.00 9.69 -8.57
CA PHE A 130 -13.23 9.94 -9.80
C PHE A 130 -13.12 8.66 -10.63
N ARG A 131 -12.94 8.81 -11.93
CA ARG A 131 -12.52 7.73 -12.82
C ARG A 131 -11.39 8.22 -13.71
N SER A 132 -10.32 7.44 -13.82
CA SER A 132 -9.24 7.74 -14.76
C SER A 132 -9.42 6.96 -16.06
N ASP A 133 -8.94 7.54 -17.17
CA ASP A 133 -8.87 6.86 -18.48
C ASP A 133 -8.03 5.57 -18.45
N GLY A 134 -7.17 5.41 -17.43
CA GLY A 134 -6.35 4.23 -17.20
C GLY A 134 -7.06 3.05 -16.54
N GLY A 135 -8.40 3.07 -16.45
CA GLY A 135 -9.16 1.97 -15.89
C GLY A 135 -9.18 1.91 -14.36
N THR A 136 -8.96 3.03 -13.67
CA THR A 136 -9.03 3.12 -12.22
C THR A 136 -10.26 3.89 -11.77
N ILE A 137 -10.93 3.41 -10.72
CA ILE A 137 -11.92 4.17 -9.97
C ILE A 137 -11.33 4.56 -8.62
N ALA A 138 -11.65 5.76 -8.14
CA ALA A 138 -11.10 6.31 -6.91
C ALA A 138 -12.15 7.15 -6.20
N PHE A 139 -12.11 7.18 -4.87
CA PHE A 139 -12.79 8.19 -4.08
C PHE A 139 -11.82 8.95 -3.19
N ASP A 140 -12.15 10.20 -2.89
CA ASP A 140 -11.56 11.02 -1.84
C ASP A 140 -12.64 11.30 -0.79
N VAL A 141 -12.29 11.12 0.47
CA VAL A 141 -13.04 11.64 1.62
C VAL A 141 -12.13 12.59 2.37
N LYS A 142 -12.60 13.81 2.60
CA LYS A 142 -11.85 14.84 3.31
C LYS A 142 -12.73 15.47 4.38
N ASP A 143 -12.25 15.51 5.61
CA ASP A 143 -12.85 16.23 6.72
C ASP A 143 -12.02 17.47 7.09
N ASP A 144 -12.63 18.39 7.81
CA ASP A 144 -12.01 19.59 8.36
C ASP A 144 -11.68 19.49 9.86
N GLY A 145 -11.59 18.27 10.38
CA GLY A 145 -11.45 17.98 11.80
C GLY A 145 -10.02 18.05 12.34
N ILE A 146 -9.79 17.30 13.44
CA ILE A 146 -8.49 17.29 14.14
C ILE A 146 -7.40 16.48 13.41
N GLY A 147 -7.77 15.69 12.41
CA GLY A 147 -6.88 14.82 11.66
C GLY A 147 -6.56 13.51 12.36
N ILE A 148 -6.51 12.44 11.54
CA ILE A 148 -6.38 11.06 12.03
C ILE A 148 -5.08 10.84 12.84
N PHE A 149 -3.95 11.37 12.37
CA PHE A 149 -2.67 11.15 13.08
C PHE A 149 -2.68 11.83 14.44
N GLU A 150 -3.23 13.05 14.54
CA GLU A 150 -3.38 13.76 15.81
C GLU A 150 -4.34 13.02 16.76
N SER A 151 -5.46 12.50 16.24
CA SER A 151 -6.41 11.70 17.02
C SER A 151 -5.75 10.47 17.65
N VAL A 152 -4.99 9.72 16.86
CA VAL A 152 -4.26 8.53 17.33
C VAL A 152 -3.14 8.91 18.29
N MET A 153 -2.41 9.99 18.00
CA MET A 153 -1.34 10.49 18.89
C MET A 153 -1.86 10.84 20.28
N ARG A 154 -2.94 11.62 20.36
CA ARG A 154 -3.55 12.02 21.65
C ARG A 154 -3.95 10.81 22.47
N LYS A 155 -4.61 9.83 21.86
CA LYS A 155 -5.07 8.63 22.56
C LYS A 155 -3.94 7.71 22.98
N GLY A 156 -2.96 7.49 22.10
CA GLY A 156 -1.82 6.60 22.35
C GLY A 156 -0.71 7.22 23.17
N GLY A 157 -0.78 8.52 23.53
CA GLY A 157 0.33 9.24 24.13
C GLY A 157 1.57 9.30 23.24
N LEU A 158 1.38 9.28 21.90
CA LEU A 158 2.43 9.25 20.91
C LEU A 158 2.95 10.66 20.63
N LYS A 159 4.20 10.75 20.19
CA LYS A 159 4.89 12.04 20.04
C LYS A 159 4.93 12.57 18.61
N THR A 160 4.80 11.66 17.63
CA THR A 160 4.97 12.00 16.23
C THR A 160 3.91 11.35 15.34
N PRO A 161 3.55 11.97 14.20
CA PRO A 161 2.66 11.35 13.22
C PRO A 161 3.19 10.00 12.69
N PHE A 162 4.51 9.82 12.65
CA PHE A 162 5.11 8.54 12.24
C PHE A 162 4.79 7.41 13.21
N GLU A 163 4.78 7.68 14.50
CA GLU A 163 4.36 6.71 15.52
C GLU A 163 2.87 6.38 15.37
N ALA A 164 2.02 7.38 15.08
CA ALA A 164 0.60 7.14 14.82
C ALA A 164 0.37 6.28 13.56
N ILE A 165 1.11 6.52 12.49
CA ILE A 165 1.06 5.71 11.27
C ILE A 165 1.50 4.28 11.56
N ALA A 166 2.56 4.09 12.33
CA ALA A 166 3.05 2.79 12.72
C ALA A 166 2.00 2.00 13.54
N GLU A 167 1.26 2.67 14.43
CA GLU A 167 0.14 2.04 15.13
C GLU A 167 -1.02 1.68 14.19
N LEU A 168 -1.45 2.60 13.32
CA LEU A 168 -2.51 2.34 12.33
C LEU A 168 -2.16 1.17 11.39
N GLN A 169 -0.87 1.02 11.05
CA GLN A 169 -0.39 -0.09 10.22
C GLN A 169 -0.57 -1.45 10.88
N LYS A 170 -0.46 -1.54 12.20
CA LYS A 170 -0.66 -2.80 12.93
C LYS A 170 -2.10 -3.28 12.90
N GLY A 171 -3.07 -2.36 12.81
CA GLY A 171 -4.50 -2.62 12.99
C GLY A 171 -4.90 -2.66 14.47
N LYS A 172 -6.19 -2.87 14.74
CA LYS A 172 -6.81 -2.84 16.09
C LYS A 172 -6.55 -1.55 16.88
N VAL A 173 -6.48 -0.43 16.15
CA VAL A 173 -6.30 0.91 16.73
C VAL A 173 -7.61 1.68 16.59
N THR A 174 -8.28 1.91 17.70
CA THR A 174 -9.48 2.74 17.72
C THR A 174 -9.42 3.78 18.81
N THR A 175 -9.99 4.94 18.55
CA THR A 175 -10.22 5.98 19.54
C THR A 175 -11.52 5.77 20.31
N MET A 176 -12.37 4.82 19.90
CA MET A 176 -13.66 4.47 20.51
C MET A 176 -13.82 2.95 20.64
N PRO A 177 -13.09 2.28 21.57
CA PRO A 177 -13.03 0.81 21.64
C PRO A 177 -14.37 0.16 22.00
N GLU A 178 -15.30 0.90 22.61
CA GLU A 178 -16.63 0.40 22.93
C GLU A 178 -17.55 0.32 21.71
N GLN A 179 -17.24 1.04 20.62
CA GLN A 179 -18.06 1.16 19.43
C GLN A 179 -17.41 0.54 18.19
N HIS A 180 -16.08 0.50 18.14
CA HIS A 180 -15.31 0.11 16.96
C HIS A 180 -14.15 -0.82 17.30
N SER A 181 -13.94 -1.84 16.46
CA SER A 181 -12.79 -2.77 16.57
C SER A 181 -11.44 -2.10 16.26
N GLY A 182 -11.45 -0.96 15.58
CA GLY A 182 -10.25 -0.26 15.11
C GLY A 182 -9.58 -0.92 13.92
N GLU A 183 -10.29 -1.74 13.18
CA GLU A 183 -9.80 -2.55 12.07
C GLU A 183 -10.05 -1.90 10.70
N GLY A 184 -10.97 -0.92 10.63
CA GLY A 184 -11.47 -0.34 9.38
C GLY A 184 -10.39 0.23 8.47
N ILE A 185 -9.52 1.12 8.98
CA ILE A 185 -8.39 1.68 8.22
C ILE A 185 -7.43 0.60 7.75
N PHE A 186 -7.15 -0.39 8.61
CA PHE A 186 -6.26 -1.49 8.28
C PHE A 186 -6.78 -2.26 7.08
N PHE A 187 -7.99 -2.81 7.16
CA PHE A 187 -8.57 -3.62 6.08
C PHE A 187 -8.82 -2.80 4.81
N THR A 188 -9.35 -1.58 4.92
CA THR A 188 -9.52 -0.69 3.78
C THR A 188 -8.19 -0.44 3.07
N SER A 189 -7.10 -0.26 3.83
CA SER A 189 -5.77 -0.08 3.24
C SER A 189 -5.28 -1.29 2.45
N LYS A 190 -5.68 -2.52 2.84
CA LYS A 190 -5.31 -3.77 2.15
C LYS A 190 -6.22 -4.07 0.95
N MET A 191 -7.45 -3.56 0.96
CA MET A 191 -8.39 -3.70 -0.14
C MET A 191 -8.07 -2.79 -1.33
N ALA A 192 -7.46 -1.63 -1.10
CA ALA A 192 -7.06 -0.71 -2.15
C ALA A 192 -5.91 -1.27 -3.00
N ASP A 193 -5.85 -0.95 -4.28
CA ASP A 193 -4.61 -1.07 -5.05
C ASP A 193 -3.63 0.01 -4.60
N ARG A 194 -4.13 1.23 -4.37
CA ARG A 194 -3.37 2.33 -3.75
C ARG A 194 -4.25 3.12 -2.81
N MET A 195 -3.74 3.45 -1.64
CA MET A 195 -4.39 4.32 -0.68
C MET A 195 -3.43 5.38 -0.17
N SER A 196 -3.90 6.61 -0.01
CA SER A 196 -3.13 7.64 0.68
C SER A 196 -3.96 8.30 1.77
N ILE A 197 -3.32 8.54 2.91
CA ILE A 197 -3.88 9.27 4.04
C ILE A 197 -3.02 10.50 4.26
N GLU A 198 -3.63 11.67 4.20
CA GLU A 198 -2.97 12.97 4.38
C GLU A 198 -3.58 13.66 5.61
N SER A 199 -2.74 14.09 6.53
CA SER A 199 -3.14 14.85 7.70
C SER A 199 -1.95 15.63 8.25
N HIS A 200 -2.15 16.87 8.68
CA HIS A 200 -1.14 17.70 9.34
C HIS A 200 0.23 17.76 8.64
N GLY A 201 0.23 17.91 7.31
CA GLY A 201 1.46 18.02 6.54
C GLY A 201 2.22 16.70 6.35
N VAL A 202 1.63 15.58 6.73
CA VAL A 202 2.18 14.23 6.52
C VAL A 202 1.27 13.44 5.60
N ARG A 203 1.87 12.71 4.67
CA ARG A 203 1.20 11.73 3.80
C ARG A 203 1.73 10.34 4.08
N TRP A 204 0.83 9.41 4.35
CA TRP A 204 1.10 7.97 4.32
C TRP A 204 0.54 7.40 3.03
N LEU A 205 1.41 6.82 2.20
CA LEU A 205 1.06 6.16 0.94
C LEU A 205 1.22 4.65 1.09
N ILE A 206 0.21 3.91 0.65
CA ILE A 206 0.15 2.45 0.62
C ILE A 206 -0.05 2.04 -0.83
N ASP A 207 0.86 1.25 -1.36
CA ASP A 207 0.82 0.70 -2.72
C ASP A 207 0.81 -0.83 -2.66
N ASN A 208 -0.34 -1.41 -2.94
CA ASN A 208 -0.52 -2.87 -2.99
C ASN A 208 -0.58 -3.40 -4.44
N ALA A 209 -0.50 -2.52 -5.45
CA ALA A 209 -0.60 -2.94 -6.85
C ALA A 209 0.70 -3.58 -7.34
N ASP A 210 1.83 -2.93 -7.11
CA ASP A 210 3.10 -3.31 -7.73
C ASP A 210 4.12 -3.85 -6.75
N THR A 211 4.23 -3.26 -5.56
CA THR A 211 5.34 -3.51 -4.64
C THR A 211 4.92 -3.97 -3.26
N ASN A 212 3.62 -3.91 -2.95
CA ASN A 212 3.10 -4.09 -1.59
C ASN A 212 3.88 -3.20 -0.59
N ASP A 213 4.21 -1.99 -1.02
CA ASP A 213 5.09 -1.05 -0.36
C ASP A 213 4.34 0.08 0.33
N GLN A 214 4.99 0.68 1.33
CA GLN A 214 4.45 1.82 2.06
C GLN A 214 5.50 2.89 2.20
N SER A 215 5.11 4.14 2.06
CA SER A 215 6.00 5.28 2.24
C SER A 215 5.32 6.39 3.02
N VAL A 216 6.12 7.11 3.79
CA VAL A 216 5.68 8.28 4.55
C VAL A 216 6.51 9.48 4.11
N GLY A 217 5.85 10.58 3.81
CA GLY A 217 6.50 11.80 3.34
C GLY A 217 5.84 13.05 3.91
N GLN A 218 6.60 14.13 3.95
CA GLN A 218 6.06 15.45 4.26
C GLN A 218 5.41 16.06 3.03
N ILE A 219 4.30 16.74 3.22
CA ILE A 219 3.59 17.52 2.21
C ILE A 219 3.42 18.95 2.71
N SER A 220 3.15 19.87 1.81
CA SER A 220 2.88 21.26 2.22
C SER A 220 1.71 21.30 3.20
N PRO A 221 1.83 22.01 4.33
CA PRO A 221 0.73 22.22 5.26
C PRO A 221 -0.42 22.92 4.52
N GLY A 222 -1.57 22.30 4.45
CA GLY A 222 -2.70 22.88 3.70
C GLY A 222 -4.04 22.26 4.04
N THR A 223 -4.07 21.20 4.83
CA THR A 223 -5.30 20.55 5.24
C THR A 223 -5.34 20.40 6.75
N ASN A 224 -6.21 21.18 7.39
CA ASN A 224 -6.74 20.78 8.68
C ASN A 224 -7.60 19.54 8.42
N GLY A 225 -7.60 18.59 9.35
CA GLY A 225 -8.35 17.35 9.20
C GLY A 225 -7.61 16.24 8.50
N THR A 226 -8.37 15.33 7.92
CA THR A 226 -7.86 14.17 7.20
C THR A 226 -8.37 14.17 5.76
N ARG A 227 -7.53 13.74 4.84
CA ARG A 227 -7.92 13.38 3.48
C ARG A 227 -7.49 11.94 3.21
N VAL A 228 -8.44 11.10 2.88
CA VAL A 228 -8.18 9.73 2.44
C VAL A 228 -8.54 9.60 0.97
N ARG A 229 -7.59 9.12 0.17
CA ARG A 229 -7.81 8.74 -1.22
C ARG A 229 -7.63 7.26 -1.38
N PHE A 230 -8.68 6.60 -1.83
CA PHE A 230 -8.73 5.18 -2.15
C PHE A 230 -8.76 4.98 -3.67
N ARG A 231 -8.02 4.00 -4.19
CA ARG A 231 -7.98 3.68 -5.62
C ARG A 231 -7.99 2.18 -5.85
N ILE A 232 -8.79 1.75 -6.85
CA ILE A 232 -8.84 0.36 -7.30
C ILE A 232 -9.01 0.30 -8.82
N GLY A 233 -8.35 -0.64 -9.48
CA GLY A 233 -8.53 -0.92 -10.90
C GLY A 233 -9.92 -1.48 -11.17
N VAL A 234 -10.59 -1.02 -12.22
CA VAL A 234 -11.93 -1.52 -12.59
C VAL A 234 -11.92 -2.99 -13.01
N THR A 235 -10.74 -3.52 -13.35
CA THR A 235 -10.52 -4.93 -13.69
C THR A 235 -9.87 -5.72 -12.56
N SER A 236 -9.66 -5.13 -11.38
CA SER A 236 -9.03 -5.78 -10.23
C SER A 236 -9.76 -7.07 -9.84
N ASP A 237 -9.00 -8.08 -9.45
CA ASP A 237 -9.53 -9.35 -8.95
C ASP A 237 -9.51 -9.43 -7.41
N ARG A 238 -9.25 -8.29 -6.73
CA ARG A 238 -9.31 -8.22 -5.27
C ARG A 238 -10.72 -8.50 -4.78
N MET A 239 -10.81 -9.33 -3.74
CA MET A 239 -12.05 -9.66 -3.04
C MET A 239 -11.90 -9.31 -1.55
N ALA A 240 -12.90 -8.72 -0.97
CA ALA A 240 -12.89 -8.35 0.45
C ALA A 240 -12.68 -9.57 1.36
N GLU A 241 -13.36 -10.68 1.07
CA GLU A 241 -13.24 -11.94 1.81
C GLU A 241 -11.82 -12.49 1.80
N ALA A 242 -11.12 -12.40 0.65
CA ALA A 242 -9.73 -12.85 0.54
C ALA A 242 -8.80 -11.97 1.39
N VAL A 243 -9.07 -10.66 1.44
CA VAL A 243 -8.30 -9.74 2.30
C VAL A 243 -8.55 -10.05 3.77
N TYR A 244 -9.80 -10.20 4.21
CA TYR A 244 -10.11 -10.60 5.59
C TYR A 244 -9.47 -11.95 5.94
N GLY A 245 -9.62 -12.95 5.07
CA GLY A 245 -9.08 -14.31 5.27
C GLY A 245 -7.55 -14.34 5.43
N ALA A 246 -6.83 -13.43 4.77
CA ALA A 246 -5.36 -13.35 4.91
C ALA A 246 -4.89 -12.95 6.32
N PHE A 247 -5.75 -12.30 7.10
CA PHE A 247 -5.44 -11.79 8.45
C PHE A 247 -6.23 -12.47 9.57
N THR A 248 -6.92 -13.57 9.28
CA THR A 248 -7.63 -14.41 10.25
C THR A 248 -6.95 -15.76 10.39
N SER A 249 -7.17 -16.46 11.51
CA SER A 249 -6.72 -17.85 11.67
C SER A 249 -7.79 -18.84 11.19
N GLY A 250 -7.34 -20.02 10.75
CA GLY A 250 -8.26 -21.11 10.33
C GLY A 250 -9.21 -21.58 11.45
N GLU A 251 -8.85 -21.39 12.73
CA GLU A 251 -9.66 -21.75 13.89
C GLU A 251 -10.80 -20.76 14.15
N ASN A 252 -10.61 -19.49 13.81
CA ASN A 252 -11.63 -18.47 13.93
C ASN A 252 -11.57 -17.51 12.73
N PRO A 253 -12.28 -17.82 11.63
CA PRO A 253 -12.25 -17.02 10.40
C PRO A 253 -12.80 -15.59 10.56
N GLN A 254 -13.47 -15.29 11.67
CA GLN A 254 -14.03 -13.96 11.94
C GLN A 254 -13.11 -13.09 12.83
N ALA A 255 -12.09 -13.68 13.44
CA ALA A 255 -11.21 -12.96 14.34
C ALA A 255 -9.95 -12.46 13.62
N PHE A 256 -9.72 -11.16 13.66
CA PHE A 256 -8.46 -10.54 13.20
C PHE A 256 -7.33 -10.93 14.17
N THR A 257 -6.56 -11.95 13.81
CA THR A 257 -5.53 -12.56 14.66
C THR A 257 -4.12 -12.41 14.13
N LYS A 258 -3.96 -11.95 12.88
CA LYS A 258 -2.67 -11.80 12.21
C LYS A 258 -2.42 -10.34 11.83
N THR A 259 -1.19 -9.89 11.99
CA THR A 259 -0.78 -8.57 11.49
C THR A 259 0.58 -8.63 10.81
N ARG A 260 0.84 -7.66 9.93
CA ARG A 260 2.14 -7.45 9.30
C ARG A 260 2.62 -6.03 9.54
N THR A 261 3.81 -5.90 10.05
CA THR A 261 4.43 -4.61 10.39
C THR A 261 5.73 -4.39 9.61
N ALA A 262 5.79 -3.31 8.83
CA ALA A 262 7.02 -2.90 8.15
C ALA A 262 7.92 -2.14 9.13
N ILE A 263 9.01 -2.78 9.56
CA ILE A 263 9.92 -2.27 10.60
C ILE A 263 10.52 -0.92 10.21
N ARG A 264 10.73 -0.66 8.91
CA ARG A 264 11.26 0.62 8.42
C ARG A 264 10.44 1.85 8.82
N LEU A 265 9.16 1.72 9.17
CA LEU A 265 8.32 2.85 9.61
C LEU A 265 8.63 3.30 11.04
N PHE A 266 9.37 2.53 11.82
CA PHE A 266 9.69 2.81 13.22
C PHE A 266 11.09 3.45 13.44
N ARG A 267 11.75 3.92 12.37
CA ARG A 267 13.15 4.31 12.42
C ARG A 267 13.45 5.68 11.81
N ASP A 268 14.56 6.26 12.28
CA ASP A 268 15.33 7.28 11.58
C ASP A 268 16.57 6.64 10.95
N GLY A 269 16.64 6.57 9.61
CA GLY A 269 17.76 5.94 8.87
C GLY A 269 17.59 4.42 8.63
N ASN A 270 18.69 3.72 8.27
CA ASN A 270 18.67 2.32 7.83
C ASN A 270 19.00 1.29 8.92
N ARG A 271 19.11 1.70 10.18
CA ARG A 271 19.46 0.83 11.32
C ARG A 271 18.55 1.11 12.51
N ILE A 272 18.12 0.06 13.17
CA ILE A 272 17.36 0.12 14.41
C ILE A 272 18.23 -0.45 15.51
N VAL A 273 18.53 0.34 16.53
CA VAL A 273 19.58 0.01 17.48
C VAL A 273 19.07 -0.17 18.91
N SER A 274 18.06 0.62 19.32
CA SER A 274 17.72 0.80 20.73
C SER A 274 16.56 -0.08 21.21
N ARG A 275 16.56 -0.36 22.52
CA ARG A 275 15.42 -0.98 23.21
C ARG A 275 14.16 -0.13 23.15
N SER A 276 14.30 1.20 23.13
CA SER A 276 13.15 2.10 23.06
C SER A 276 12.42 1.98 21.73
N GLU A 277 13.15 1.80 20.62
CA GLU A 277 12.57 1.53 19.31
C GLU A 277 11.87 0.18 19.29
N ALA A 278 12.47 -0.85 19.91
CA ALA A 278 11.85 -2.16 20.04
C ALA A 278 10.52 -2.08 20.81
N LYS A 279 10.50 -1.41 21.95
CA LYS A 279 9.28 -1.26 22.77
C LYS A 279 8.18 -0.54 22.03
N ARG A 280 8.51 0.50 21.24
CA ARG A 280 7.54 1.19 20.38
C ARG A 280 6.98 0.27 19.28
N LEU A 281 7.86 -0.50 18.63
CA LEU A 281 7.44 -1.50 17.64
C LEU A 281 6.46 -2.51 18.24
N LEU A 282 6.76 -3.02 19.43
CA LEU A 282 6.05 -4.12 20.07
C LEU A 282 4.71 -3.71 20.70
N LEU A 283 4.50 -2.42 20.97
CA LEU A 283 3.27 -1.92 21.59
C LEU A 283 2.03 -2.37 20.79
N GLY A 284 1.07 -3.02 21.45
CA GLY A 284 -0.18 -3.49 20.84
C GLY A 284 -0.06 -4.78 20.02
N LEU A 285 1.15 -5.34 19.82
CA LEU A 285 1.33 -6.59 19.08
C LEU A 285 0.89 -7.82 19.89
N GLU A 286 0.82 -7.72 21.21
CA GLU A 286 0.30 -8.76 22.11
C GLU A 286 -1.18 -9.12 21.83
N LYS A 287 -1.91 -8.27 21.08
CA LYS A 287 -3.30 -8.50 20.67
C LYS A 287 -3.44 -9.53 19.54
N PHE A 288 -2.33 -9.94 18.92
CA PHE A 288 -2.32 -10.83 17.76
C PHE A 288 -1.69 -12.18 18.11
N ARG A 289 -2.15 -13.23 17.43
CA ARG A 289 -1.54 -14.57 17.54
C ARG A 289 -0.35 -14.72 16.61
N GLU A 290 -0.40 -14.06 15.43
CA GLU A 290 0.68 -14.08 14.45
C GLU A 290 1.07 -12.65 14.09
N VAL A 291 2.37 -12.36 14.18
CA VAL A 291 2.93 -11.05 13.84
C VAL A 291 4.06 -11.23 12.83
N GLU A 292 3.85 -10.76 11.62
CA GLU A 292 4.89 -10.71 10.60
C GLU A 292 5.70 -9.41 10.76
N LEU A 293 6.99 -9.55 11.00
CA LEU A 293 7.96 -8.45 11.07
C LEU A 293 8.76 -8.38 9.76
N ASP A 294 8.45 -7.40 8.91
CA ASP A 294 9.07 -7.20 7.61
C ASP A 294 10.31 -6.30 7.73
N PHE A 295 11.49 -6.89 7.52
CA PHE A 295 12.79 -6.21 7.57
C PHE A 295 13.25 -5.65 6.22
N SER A 296 12.36 -5.50 5.22
CA SER A 296 12.70 -4.89 3.93
C SER A 296 13.37 -3.53 4.12
N GLY A 297 14.56 -3.33 3.50
CA GLY A 297 15.30 -2.08 3.57
C GLY A 297 15.93 -1.78 4.94
N ILE A 298 16.05 -2.77 5.83
CA ILE A 298 16.79 -2.68 7.09
C ILE A 298 18.19 -3.25 6.88
N ASP A 299 19.23 -2.42 7.07
CA ASP A 299 20.64 -2.85 6.90
C ASP A 299 21.12 -3.66 8.10
N GLY A 300 20.61 -3.40 9.29
CA GLY A 300 20.96 -4.12 10.49
C GLY A 300 20.19 -3.66 11.74
N VAL A 301 20.19 -4.51 12.76
CA VAL A 301 19.59 -4.22 14.08
C VAL A 301 20.65 -4.26 15.16
N GLY A 302 20.47 -3.42 16.19
CA GLY A 302 21.35 -3.42 17.37
C GLY A 302 21.02 -4.55 18.33
N GLN A 303 21.99 -4.89 19.19
CA GLN A 303 21.81 -5.92 20.22
C GLN A 303 20.63 -5.60 21.15
N GLY A 304 20.48 -4.33 21.57
CA GLY A 304 19.39 -3.92 22.47
C GLY A 304 18.01 -4.10 21.85
N PHE A 305 17.86 -3.82 20.54
CA PHE A 305 16.64 -4.07 19.80
C PHE A 305 16.34 -5.58 19.69
N ALA A 306 17.33 -6.35 19.21
CA ALA A 306 17.15 -7.80 19.00
C ALA A 306 16.85 -8.53 20.33
N ASP A 307 17.53 -8.16 21.40
CA ASP A 307 17.30 -8.72 22.74
C ASP A 307 15.89 -8.42 23.25
N GLU A 308 15.43 -7.18 23.10
CA GLU A 308 14.10 -6.79 23.55
C GLU A 308 12.99 -7.50 22.75
N VAL A 309 13.10 -7.60 21.42
CA VAL A 309 12.08 -8.23 20.57
C VAL A 309 12.08 -9.75 20.73
N PHE A 310 13.23 -10.38 20.49
CA PHE A 310 13.32 -11.83 20.28
C PHE A 310 13.63 -12.63 21.53
N ARG A 311 13.94 -11.99 22.65
CA ARG A 311 14.17 -12.64 23.93
C ARG A 311 13.19 -12.15 25.00
N VAL A 312 13.17 -10.85 25.29
CA VAL A 312 12.39 -10.32 26.42
C VAL A 312 10.90 -10.40 26.12
N TRP A 313 10.46 -9.73 25.05
CA TRP A 313 9.04 -9.66 24.70
C TRP A 313 8.46 -11.03 24.33
N GLN A 314 9.19 -11.85 23.56
CA GLN A 314 8.72 -13.17 23.14
C GLN A 314 8.54 -14.13 24.34
N ARG A 315 9.39 -14.00 25.38
CA ARG A 315 9.21 -14.75 26.62
C ARG A 315 7.94 -14.35 27.36
N ASP A 316 7.63 -13.07 27.36
CA ASP A 316 6.47 -12.52 28.09
C ASP A 316 5.15 -12.70 27.28
N HIS A 317 5.25 -13.01 25.98
CA HIS A 317 4.11 -13.25 25.06
C HIS A 317 4.31 -14.56 24.26
N PRO A 318 4.28 -15.72 24.93
CA PRO A 318 4.56 -17.02 24.28
C PRO A 318 3.45 -17.42 23.28
N ASP A 319 2.23 -16.90 23.44
CA ASP A 319 1.08 -17.18 22.56
C ASP A 319 1.11 -16.40 21.26
N THR A 320 2.02 -15.43 21.11
CA THR A 320 2.20 -14.67 19.88
C THR A 320 3.38 -15.22 19.09
N GLN A 321 3.10 -15.71 17.89
CA GLN A 321 4.12 -16.18 16.95
C GLN A 321 4.72 -15.01 16.17
N LEU A 322 6.04 -14.87 16.18
CA LEU A 322 6.77 -13.92 15.34
C LEU A 322 7.23 -14.59 14.04
N ILE A 323 6.82 -14.02 12.90
CA ILE A 323 7.24 -14.42 11.56
C ILE A 323 8.18 -13.35 11.02
N ILE A 324 9.40 -13.74 10.66
CA ILE A 324 10.42 -12.81 10.17
C ILE A 324 10.52 -12.92 8.66
N THR A 325 10.33 -11.79 7.96
CA THR A 325 10.43 -11.73 6.50
C THR A 325 11.47 -10.70 6.06
N ASN A 326 12.08 -10.94 4.91
CA ASN A 326 13.06 -10.04 4.26
C ASN A 326 14.26 -9.63 5.13
N ALA A 327 14.62 -10.43 6.13
CA ALA A 327 15.78 -10.19 6.97
C ALA A 327 17.08 -10.55 6.23
N ASN A 328 18.01 -9.59 6.11
CA ASN A 328 19.32 -9.84 5.57
C ASN A 328 20.20 -10.62 6.56
N ARG A 329 21.39 -11.07 6.13
CA ARG A 329 22.31 -11.86 6.97
C ARG A 329 22.69 -11.17 8.29
N ALA A 330 22.86 -9.84 8.29
CA ALA A 330 23.23 -9.09 9.49
C ALA A 330 22.06 -9.09 10.51
N VAL A 331 20.84 -8.92 10.05
CA VAL A 331 19.63 -8.99 10.89
C VAL A 331 19.45 -10.41 11.42
N GLN A 332 19.54 -11.44 10.57
CA GLN A 332 19.42 -12.86 10.97
C GLN A 332 20.46 -13.25 12.01
N PHE A 333 21.71 -12.78 11.87
CA PHE A 333 22.77 -13.01 12.86
C PHE A 333 22.39 -12.43 14.23
N MET A 334 21.88 -11.21 14.29
CA MET A 334 21.48 -10.57 15.54
C MET A 334 20.29 -11.25 16.20
N ILE A 335 19.31 -11.72 15.41
CA ILE A 335 18.18 -12.52 15.89
C ILE A 335 18.68 -13.82 16.51
N SER A 336 19.54 -14.55 15.82
CA SER A 336 20.11 -15.82 16.31
C SER A 336 20.90 -15.61 17.60
N ARG A 337 21.68 -14.52 17.69
CA ARG A 337 22.45 -14.17 18.88
C ARG A 337 21.54 -13.87 20.09
N ALA A 338 20.48 -13.08 19.90
CA ALA A 338 19.53 -12.76 20.97
C ALA A 338 18.86 -14.03 21.53
N ARG A 339 18.54 -14.99 20.66
CA ARG A 339 17.94 -16.29 21.04
C ARG A 339 18.94 -17.22 21.76
N ALA A 340 20.19 -17.28 21.31
CA ALA A 340 21.21 -18.12 21.93
C ALA A 340 21.49 -17.73 23.38
N THR A 341 21.34 -16.46 23.73
CA THR A 341 21.52 -15.97 25.12
C THR A 341 20.45 -16.50 26.08
N GLN A 342 19.33 -17.06 25.59
CA GLN A 342 18.29 -17.71 26.41
C GLN A 342 18.70 -19.09 26.95
N VAL A 343 19.59 -19.81 26.27
CA VAL A 343 19.96 -21.20 26.60
C VAL A 343 20.91 -21.30 27.80
N VAL A 344 21.50 -20.19 28.22
CA VAL A 344 22.57 -20.17 29.26
C VAL A 344 22.09 -19.59 30.60
N SER A 345 20.84 -19.78 31.01
CA SER A 345 20.43 -19.50 32.38
C SER A 345 20.69 -20.72 33.27
N PRO A 346 21.48 -20.58 34.35
CA PRO A 346 22.00 -21.74 35.13
C PRO A 346 20.99 -22.35 36.10
N ASN A 347 19.72 -22.13 36.04
CA ASN A 347 18.74 -22.78 36.93
C ASN A 347 17.62 -23.49 36.15
N GLY A 348 17.79 -24.78 36.09
CA GLY A 348 16.86 -25.90 36.12
C GLY A 348 15.55 -25.81 35.34
N SER A 349 15.44 -26.70 34.33
CA SER A 349 14.20 -27.34 33.85
C SER A 349 13.04 -26.46 33.42
N ARG A 350 13.11 -25.95 32.20
CA ARG A 350 11.98 -25.82 31.31
C ARG A 350 12.42 -26.21 29.91
N SER A 351 11.77 -27.24 29.37
CA SER A 351 11.99 -27.80 28.02
C SER A 351 11.86 -26.74 26.94
N ALA A 352 12.63 -26.88 25.87
CA ALA A 352 12.66 -26.04 24.68
C ALA A 352 11.31 -25.89 23.93
N GLU A 353 10.26 -26.56 24.39
CA GLU A 353 8.93 -26.62 23.79
C GLU A 353 7.97 -25.48 24.21
N GLN A 354 8.37 -24.57 25.10
CA GLN A 354 7.49 -23.49 25.61
C GLN A 354 7.76 -22.11 25.02
N PHE A 355 8.56 -22.01 23.96
CA PHE A 355 8.82 -20.70 23.34
C PHE A 355 8.09 -20.61 22.00
N GLY A 356 7.32 -19.54 21.80
CA GLY A 356 6.60 -19.25 20.56
C GLY A 356 7.50 -19.44 19.33
N GLN A 357 6.98 -20.10 18.31
CA GLN A 357 7.74 -20.42 17.10
C GLN A 357 8.08 -19.13 16.36
N ILE A 358 9.37 -18.87 16.15
CA ILE A 358 9.82 -17.86 15.20
C ILE A 358 10.13 -18.56 13.88
N ILE A 359 9.37 -18.24 12.84
CA ILE A 359 9.58 -18.76 11.50
C ILE A 359 10.35 -17.71 10.70
N VAL A 360 11.53 -18.07 10.20
CA VAL A 360 12.26 -17.24 9.23
C VAL A 360 11.89 -17.77 7.84
N SER A 361 11.10 -17.03 7.09
CA SER A 361 10.75 -17.39 5.72
C SER A 361 11.68 -16.70 4.73
N ASP A 362 12.43 -17.47 3.96
CA ASP A 362 13.20 -17.01 2.80
C ASP A 362 12.24 -16.79 1.62
N SER A 363 11.40 -15.77 1.66
CA SER A 363 10.62 -15.38 0.48
C SER A 363 11.44 -14.44 -0.40
N VAL A 364 12.43 -14.98 -1.09
CA VAL A 364 12.93 -14.37 -2.32
C VAL A 364 11.93 -14.74 -3.40
N ALA A 365 10.91 -13.93 -3.64
CA ALA A 365 10.14 -14.02 -4.87
C ALA A 365 11.12 -13.77 -6.03
N PRO A 366 11.21 -14.65 -7.03
CA PRO A 366 12.10 -14.44 -8.16
C PRO A 366 11.64 -13.19 -8.90
N ARG A 367 12.55 -12.21 -9.02
CA ARG A 367 12.39 -11.13 -9.99
C ARG A 367 12.17 -11.80 -11.35
N ARG A 368 10.99 -11.65 -11.92
CA ARG A 368 10.77 -11.96 -13.34
C ARG A 368 11.59 -10.95 -14.14
N THR A 369 12.80 -11.31 -14.47
CA THR A 369 13.54 -10.73 -15.59
C THR A 369 12.85 -11.20 -16.86
N SER A 370 12.09 -10.32 -17.46
CA SER A 370 11.63 -10.46 -18.83
C SER A 370 12.87 -10.31 -19.72
N THR A 371 13.41 -11.42 -20.20
CA THR A 371 14.10 -11.52 -21.50
C THR A 371 14.63 -12.95 -21.64
N GLN A 372 13.86 -13.84 -22.26
CA GLN A 372 14.38 -14.90 -23.10
C GLN A 372 13.33 -15.23 -24.14
N ALA A 373 13.63 -14.82 -25.37
CA ALA A 373 12.96 -15.32 -26.57
C ALA A 373 13.27 -16.82 -26.71
N PRO A 374 12.33 -17.64 -27.18
CA PRO A 374 12.61 -19.04 -27.44
C PRO A 374 13.54 -19.19 -28.64
N SER A 375 14.73 -19.71 -28.43
CA SER A 375 15.62 -20.19 -29.48
C SER A 375 15.00 -21.43 -30.12
N THR A 376 14.49 -21.29 -31.33
CA THR A 376 14.06 -22.40 -32.17
C THR A 376 15.32 -23.08 -32.70
N THR A 377 15.68 -24.22 -32.15
CA THR A 377 16.70 -25.11 -32.69
C THR A 377 16.09 -25.83 -33.89
N ILE A 378 16.54 -25.47 -35.11
CA ILE A 378 16.25 -26.22 -36.35
C ILE A 378 17.17 -27.40 -36.33
N GLN A 379 16.63 -28.60 -36.13
CA GLN A 379 17.30 -29.86 -36.49
C GLN A 379 17.14 -30.08 -38.00
N ALA A 380 18.26 -30.06 -38.70
CA ALA A 380 18.37 -30.52 -40.09
C ALA A 380 18.26 -32.03 -40.11
N SER A 381 17.21 -32.58 -40.68
CA SER A 381 17.17 -33.96 -41.12
C SER A 381 17.36 -34.01 -42.64
N THR A 382 18.48 -34.58 -43.06
CA THR A 382 18.77 -35.03 -44.42
C THR A 382 17.83 -36.16 -44.78
N GLY A 383 17.03 -36.00 -45.84
CA GLY A 383 16.19 -37.00 -46.43
C GLY A 383 16.03 -36.78 -47.94
N GLU A 384 16.46 -37.77 -48.68
CA GLU A 384 16.66 -37.97 -50.09
C GLU A 384 15.61 -37.42 -51.07
N ILE A 385 16.16 -36.99 -52.21
CA ILE A 385 15.48 -36.56 -53.42
C ILE A 385 15.05 -37.79 -54.22
N ALA A 386 13.78 -37.89 -54.67
CA ALA A 386 13.32 -38.71 -55.76
C ALA A 386 12.57 -37.84 -56.80
N PRO A 387 12.69 -38.12 -58.11
CA PRO A 387 12.40 -37.17 -59.17
C PRO A 387 10.92 -37.19 -59.62
N PRO A 388 10.50 -36.27 -60.49
CA PRO A 388 9.10 -36.01 -60.79
C PRO A 388 8.56 -36.91 -61.93
N THR A 389 7.32 -37.30 -61.83
CA THR A 389 6.53 -37.86 -62.93
C THR A 389 5.48 -36.87 -63.40
N GLU A 390 5.49 -36.69 -64.69
CA GLU A 390 4.56 -35.89 -65.51
C GLU A 390 3.14 -36.48 -65.55
N ALA A 391 2.28 -35.59 -65.99
CA ALA A 391 1.08 -35.77 -66.81
C ALA A 391 -0.31 -35.75 -66.11
N GLY A 392 -1.10 -34.85 -66.70
CA GLY A 392 -2.55 -34.90 -66.59
C GLY A 392 -3.28 -33.61 -66.82
N ARG A 393 -3.25 -33.09 -68.04
CA ARG A 393 -4.24 -32.12 -68.59
C ARG A 393 -5.64 -32.76 -68.68
N VAL A 394 -6.66 -31.90 -68.58
CA VAL A 394 -7.98 -31.89 -69.22
C VAL A 394 -9.06 -31.59 -68.14
N LYS A 395 -9.85 -30.59 -68.15
CA LYS A 395 -10.60 -29.66 -69.00
C LYS A 395 -10.97 -28.45 -68.21
#